data_bda251edb2120d9611599a4ea743ad50
#
_entry.id   bda251edb2120d9611599a4ea743ad50
#
_cell.length_a   1.000
_cell.length_b   1.000
_cell.length_c   1.000
_cell.angle_alpha   90.00
_cell.angle_beta   90.00
_cell.angle_gamma   90.00
#
_symmetry.space_group_name_H-M   'P 1'
#
loop_
_entity.id
_entity.type
_entity.pdbx_description
1 polymer ?
#
loop_
_entity_poly.entity_id
_entity_poly.type
_entity_poly.pdbx_seq_one_letter_code
_entity_poly.pdbx_strand_id
1 'polypeptide(L)'
;MKTHITNLYGFIKDKEVANRQRKFAQTAHDMGIYELGLYVYDVSSDTDSELSKRLDGIIAAIEYGDMAIVQLPTGNGLKFESMLIEKIAAYSNKKVIVLWHDEAYKDINESKLQHLILKQYDVWNLNEYSDETIAALINNVMKSEDTFDINVLNIEETLDYILEHNSSVARFGDGEMDIIAGNSIPYQQYDYNLAQQLRQIMMLQSNEKMVVCLSDVFKDRERYNSYASDFWKNHLDVYRDFYTELCTADWYGSTFISRPYMDLIDKTSSKRYFNKLKLLWENKNILIVEGVNSRSGVGNDLFDNAMSVKRIICPAKNAYSKIDVIKEHIIQYADDRLILIMLGPTAKVLAYELSLAGYQAIDIGHIDSEYEWFKMGATSKVKLNHKHTAEHNFDENIFFCDDDKYNKEIIDIIG
;
A
#
# COMPACT_ATOMS: atom_id res chain seq x y z
N MET A 1 -13.18 -15.22 8.47
CA MET A 1 -13.91 -14.33 9.41
C MET A 1 -15.29 -14.07 8.86
N LYS A 2 -16.29 -13.83 9.72
CA LYS A 2 -17.61 -13.42 9.23
C LYS A 2 -17.54 -11.93 8.95
N THR A 3 -17.86 -11.49 7.75
CA THR A 3 -17.85 -10.08 7.36
C THR A 3 -19.06 -9.39 7.99
N HIS A 4 -18.82 -8.29 8.67
CA HIS A 4 -19.86 -7.48 9.30
C HIS A 4 -20.25 -6.33 8.39
N ILE A 5 -21.48 -6.36 7.90
CA ILE A 5 -22.03 -5.29 7.05
C ILE A 5 -22.95 -4.41 7.90
N THR A 6 -22.69 -3.11 7.89
CA THR A 6 -23.61 -2.12 8.46
C THR A 6 -24.62 -1.71 7.41
N ASN A 7 -25.86 -2.16 7.54
CA ASN A 7 -26.97 -1.78 6.67
C ASN A 7 -27.79 -0.66 7.31
N LEU A 8 -27.78 0.49 6.68
CA LEU A 8 -28.47 1.70 7.14
C LEU A 8 -29.75 1.89 6.32
N TYR A 9 -30.88 1.89 7.00
CA TYR A 9 -32.18 2.16 6.42
C TYR A 9 -33.04 3.03 7.35
N GLY A 10 -34.03 3.71 6.83
CA GLY A 10 -34.74 4.72 7.60
C GLY A 10 -36.26 4.51 7.73
N PHE A 11 -36.88 5.44 8.43
CA PHE A 11 -38.34 5.50 8.57
C PHE A 11 -38.96 6.07 7.29
N ILE A 12 -39.62 5.21 6.51
CA ILE A 12 -40.28 5.60 5.26
C ILE A 12 -41.78 5.49 5.42
N LYS A 13 -42.49 6.59 5.11
CA LYS A 13 -43.99 6.61 5.13
C LYS A 13 -44.58 5.80 4.02
N ASP A 14 -43.89 5.69 2.89
CA ASP A 14 -44.29 4.85 1.78
C ASP A 14 -44.10 3.38 2.15
N LYS A 15 -45.24 2.67 2.22
CA LYS A 15 -45.23 1.26 2.64
C LYS A 15 -44.59 0.33 1.62
N GLU A 16 -44.60 0.66 0.35
CA GLU A 16 -44.05 -0.16 -0.71
C GLU A 16 -42.53 -0.10 -0.64
N VAL A 17 -41.97 1.10 -0.56
CA VAL A 17 -40.51 1.32 -0.38
C VAL A 17 -40.01 0.68 0.92
N ALA A 18 -40.73 0.88 2.03
CA ALA A 18 -40.35 0.28 3.32
C ALA A 18 -40.37 -1.25 3.29
N ASN A 19 -41.34 -1.85 2.59
CA ASN A 19 -41.43 -3.29 2.42
C ASN A 19 -40.27 -3.80 1.55
N ARG A 20 -39.92 -3.08 0.49
CA ARG A 20 -38.83 -3.42 -0.41
C ARG A 20 -37.48 -3.45 0.34
N GLN A 21 -37.21 -2.42 1.16
CA GLN A 21 -36.01 -2.37 1.97
C GLN A 21 -35.89 -3.52 2.97
N ARG A 22 -37.03 -3.85 3.65
CA ARG A 22 -37.04 -4.98 4.60
C ARG A 22 -36.87 -6.32 3.90
N LYS A 23 -37.50 -6.48 2.73
CA LYS A 23 -37.36 -7.71 1.93
C LYS A 23 -35.93 -7.93 1.50
N PHE A 24 -35.27 -6.88 1.02
CA PHE A 24 -33.84 -6.95 0.70
C PHE A 24 -32.98 -7.39 1.90
N ALA A 25 -33.16 -6.76 3.06
CA ALA A 25 -32.44 -7.12 4.28
C ALA A 25 -32.66 -8.60 4.67
N GLN A 26 -33.90 -9.10 4.58
CA GLN A 26 -34.20 -10.51 4.83
C GLN A 26 -33.52 -11.43 3.81
N THR A 27 -33.57 -11.09 2.53
CA THR A 27 -32.93 -11.89 1.45
C THR A 27 -31.42 -11.96 1.67
N ALA A 28 -30.77 -10.84 2.02
CA ALA A 28 -29.34 -10.78 2.34
C ALA A 28 -28.98 -11.67 3.55
N HIS A 29 -29.80 -11.62 4.59
CA HIS A 29 -29.63 -12.49 5.75
C HIS A 29 -29.77 -13.98 5.38
N ASP A 30 -30.78 -14.33 4.60
CA ASP A 30 -31.06 -15.72 4.18
C ASP A 30 -29.95 -16.27 3.28
N MET A 31 -29.26 -15.40 2.55
CA MET A 31 -28.06 -15.73 1.76
C MET A 31 -26.77 -15.83 2.59
N GLY A 32 -26.85 -15.65 3.91
CA GLY A 32 -25.71 -15.74 4.82
C GLY A 32 -24.82 -14.51 4.88
N ILE A 33 -25.28 -13.39 4.35
CA ILE A 33 -24.61 -12.08 4.50
C ILE A 33 -24.90 -11.58 5.92
N TYR A 34 -23.86 -11.48 6.73
CA TYR A 34 -24.01 -11.01 8.12
C TYR A 34 -24.20 -9.51 8.15
N GLU A 35 -25.36 -9.11 8.66
CA GLU A 35 -25.80 -7.74 8.69
C GLU A 35 -25.95 -7.22 10.12
N LEU A 36 -25.35 -6.06 10.39
CA LEU A 36 -25.71 -5.24 11.53
C LEU A 36 -26.67 -4.16 11.05
N GLY A 37 -27.97 -4.38 11.26
CA GLY A 37 -29.00 -3.42 10.85
C GLY A 37 -28.93 -2.14 11.71
N LEU A 38 -28.77 -0.98 11.09
CA LEU A 38 -28.87 0.31 11.73
C LEU A 38 -30.12 1.04 11.23
N TYR A 39 -31.12 1.16 12.09
CA TYR A 39 -32.37 1.85 11.76
C TYR A 39 -32.26 3.35 12.10
N VAL A 40 -32.46 4.20 11.11
CA VAL A 40 -32.51 5.64 11.31
C VAL A 40 -33.94 6.08 11.60
N TYR A 41 -34.18 6.53 12.83
CA TYR A 41 -35.48 7.06 13.25
C TYR A 41 -35.78 8.41 12.57
N ASP A 42 -37.06 8.80 12.58
CA ASP A 42 -37.48 10.12 12.08
C ASP A 42 -36.76 11.22 12.87
N VAL A 43 -35.95 11.99 12.18
CA VAL A 43 -35.12 13.07 12.72
C VAL A 43 -35.63 14.44 12.26
N SER A 44 -36.82 14.53 11.71
CA SER A 44 -37.39 15.76 11.15
C SER A 44 -37.58 16.90 12.19
N SER A 45 -37.61 16.55 13.46
CA SER A 45 -37.70 17.49 14.57
C SER A 45 -36.37 17.83 15.22
N ASP A 46 -35.27 17.18 14.81
CA ASP A 46 -33.96 17.38 15.45
C ASP A 46 -33.34 18.73 15.05
N THR A 47 -32.68 19.36 16.00
CA THR A 47 -31.82 20.54 15.74
C THR A 47 -30.55 20.09 14.98
N ASP A 48 -29.85 21.04 14.33
CA ASP A 48 -28.61 20.78 13.64
C ASP A 48 -27.53 20.12 14.54
N SER A 49 -27.51 20.48 15.82
CA SER A 49 -26.61 19.87 16.82
C SER A 49 -26.97 18.41 17.12
N GLU A 50 -28.25 18.09 17.20
CA GLU A 50 -28.74 16.72 17.42
C GLU A 50 -28.50 15.85 16.19
N LEU A 51 -28.78 16.39 14.99
CA LEU A 51 -28.46 15.73 13.73
C LEU A 51 -26.96 15.40 13.64
N SER A 52 -26.09 16.35 13.99
CA SER A 52 -24.63 16.11 13.96
C SER A 52 -24.23 14.97 14.88
N LYS A 53 -24.75 14.92 16.11
CA LYS A 53 -24.45 13.83 17.06
C LYS A 53 -24.95 12.47 16.58
N ARG A 54 -26.15 12.43 15.96
CA ARG A 54 -26.67 11.18 15.39
C ARG A 54 -25.81 10.69 14.23
N LEU A 55 -25.39 11.62 13.36
CA LEU A 55 -24.49 11.29 12.25
C LEU A 55 -23.13 10.79 12.75
N ASP A 56 -22.59 11.32 13.85
CA ASP A 56 -21.38 10.82 14.48
C ASP A 56 -21.55 9.36 14.95
N GLY A 57 -22.70 9.05 15.55
CA GLY A 57 -23.05 7.69 15.94
C GLY A 57 -23.20 6.73 14.77
N ILE A 58 -23.76 7.19 13.63
CA ILE A 58 -23.88 6.42 12.40
C ILE A 58 -22.50 6.14 11.81
N ILE A 59 -21.63 7.15 11.73
CA ILE A 59 -20.25 6.96 11.25
C ILE A 59 -19.50 5.96 12.12
N ALA A 60 -19.59 6.06 13.44
CA ALA A 60 -18.96 5.09 14.34
C ALA A 60 -19.47 3.66 14.11
N ALA A 61 -20.75 3.47 13.81
CA ALA A 61 -21.30 2.16 13.47
C ALA A 61 -20.80 1.65 12.11
N ILE A 62 -20.64 2.53 11.11
CA ILE A 62 -20.07 2.19 9.81
C ILE A 62 -18.60 1.77 9.97
N GLU A 63 -17.82 2.49 10.76
CA GLU A 63 -16.41 2.20 11.03
C GLU A 63 -16.20 0.89 11.79
N TYR A 64 -17.17 0.46 12.59
CA TYR A 64 -17.14 -0.84 13.26
C TYR A 64 -17.34 -2.01 12.31
N GLY A 65 -18.09 -1.83 11.22
CA GLY A 65 -18.30 -2.83 10.17
C GLY A 65 -17.13 -2.94 9.19
N ASP A 66 -17.16 -3.95 8.36
CA ASP A 66 -16.20 -4.13 7.24
C ASP A 66 -16.66 -3.33 6.01
N MET A 67 -17.97 -3.15 5.84
CA MET A 67 -18.62 -2.47 4.74
C MET A 67 -19.93 -1.85 5.19
N ALA A 68 -20.40 -0.82 4.50
CA ALA A 68 -21.72 -0.23 4.72
C ALA A 68 -22.62 -0.31 3.48
N ILE A 69 -23.90 -0.57 3.72
CA ILE A 69 -24.97 -0.43 2.73
C ILE A 69 -25.86 0.72 3.20
N VAL A 70 -26.03 1.72 2.36
CA VAL A 70 -26.91 2.85 2.65
C VAL A 70 -28.12 2.78 1.74
N GLN A 71 -29.28 2.50 2.31
CA GLN A 71 -30.52 2.43 1.55
C GLN A 71 -31.19 3.82 1.53
N LEU A 72 -31.30 4.42 0.35
CA LEU A 72 -31.95 5.70 0.14
C LEU A 72 -33.28 5.52 -0.60
N PRO A 73 -34.33 6.23 -0.23
CA PRO A 73 -34.43 7.25 0.83
C PRO A 73 -34.46 6.69 2.25
N THR A 74 -34.03 7.48 3.21
CA THR A 74 -34.20 7.16 4.64
C THR A 74 -35.55 7.65 5.19
N GLY A 75 -36.29 8.44 4.42
CA GLY A 75 -37.55 9.07 4.85
C GLY A 75 -37.37 10.34 5.67
N ASN A 76 -36.13 10.75 5.97
CA ASN A 76 -35.80 11.91 6.79
C ASN A 76 -35.59 13.21 6.00
N GLY A 77 -35.72 13.14 4.68
CA GLY A 77 -35.63 14.26 3.78
C GLY A 77 -34.20 14.57 3.32
N LEU A 78 -34.11 15.33 2.25
CA LEU A 78 -32.86 15.61 1.53
C LEU A 78 -31.76 16.25 2.36
N LYS A 79 -32.12 17.09 3.34
CA LYS A 79 -31.12 17.75 4.20
C LYS A 79 -30.34 16.70 5.00
N PHE A 80 -31.05 15.79 5.66
CA PHE A 80 -30.42 14.72 6.44
C PHE A 80 -29.56 13.82 5.55
N GLU A 81 -30.10 13.40 4.42
CA GLU A 81 -29.42 12.49 3.50
C GLU A 81 -28.17 13.11 2.87
N SER A 82 -28.23 14.41 2.52
CA SER A 82 -27.05 15.15 2.05
C SER A 82 -25.95 15.21 3.12
N MET A 83 -26.34 15.54 4.36
CA MET A 83 -25.40 15.58 5.49
C MET A 83 -24.82 14.20 5.80
N LEU A 84 -25.62 13.14 5.69
CA LEU A 84 -25.18 11.75 5.88
C LEU A 84 -24.12 11.36 4.85
N ILE A 85 -24.39 11.55 3.57
CA ILE A 85 -23.48 11.19 2.48
C ILE A 85 -22.20 12.03 2.53
N GLU A 86 -22.31 13.35 2.76
CA GLU A 86 -21.14 14.22 2.92
C GLU A 86 -20.26 13.79 4.11
N LYS A 87 -20.90 13.37 5.21
CA LYS A 87 -20.16 12.94 6.41
C LYS A 87 -19.52 11.56 6.21
N ILE A 88 -20.20 10.63 5.58
CA ILE A 88 -19.61 9.33 5.20
C ILE A 88 -18.38 9.57 4.32
N ALA A 89 -18.49 10.39 3.29
CA ALA A 89 -17.39 10.71 2.38
C ALA A 89 -16.19 11.38 3.06
N ALA A 90 -16.44 12.18 4.11
CA ALA A 90 -15.39 12.92 4.83
C ALA A 90 -14.69 12.10 5.93
N TYR A 91 -15.38 11.13 6.53
CA TYR A 91 -14.95 10.51 7.78
C TYR A 91 -14.91 8.98 7.75
N SER A 92 -15.38 8.33 6.69
CA SER A 92 -15.31 6.88 6.55
C SER A 92 -14.40 6.48 5.40
N ASN A 93 -13.49 5.52 5.67
CA ASN A 93 -12.66 4.87 4.66
C ASN A 93 -13.24 3.49 4.27
N LYS A 94 -14.44 3.17 4.75
CA LYS A 94 -15.10 1.89 4.45
C LYS A 94 -15.75 1.94 3.08
N LYS A 95 -15.83 0.78 2.45
CA LYS A 95 -16.62 0.64 1.23
C LYS A 95 -18.09 0.88 1.55
N VAL A 96 -18.70 1.73 0.75
CA VAL A 96 -20.12 2.08 0.88
C VAL A 96 -20.83 1.80 -0.43
N ILE A 97 -21.87 0.99 -0.36
CA ILE A 97 -22.80 0.72 -1.45
C ILE A 97 -24.08 1.49 -1.17
N VAL A 98 -24.56 2.23 -2.15
CA VAL A 98 -25.83 2.95 -2.05
C VAL A 98 -26.89 2.19 -2.82
N LEU A 99 -27.92 1.73 -2.14
CA LEU A 99 -29.11 1.21 -2.74
C LEU A 99 -30.13 2.34 -2.92
N TRP A 100 -30.46 2.61 -4.17
CA TRP A 100 -31.31 3.72 -4.57
C TRP A 100 -32.69 3.24 -4.99
N HIS A 101 -33.74 4.00 -4.60
CA HIS A 101 -35.11 3.74 -5.02
C HIS A 101 -35.66 4.94 -5.80
N ASP A 102 -35.69 4.88 -7.13
CA ASP A 102 -36.07 5.97 -8.03
C ASP A 102 -37.47 6.54 -7.76
N GLU A 103 -38.42 5.68 -7.40
CA GLU A 103 -39.79 6.12 -7.15
C GLU A 103 -39.92 7.16 -6.06
N ALA A 104 -39.01 7.12 -5.06
CA ALA A 104 -38.98 8.04 -3.95
C ALA A 104 -38.34 9.39 -4.29
N TYR A 105 -37.64 9.47 -5.41
CA TYR A 105 -36.86 10.66 -5.83
C TYR A 105 -37.24 11.17 -7.21
N LYS A 106 -38.45 10.87 -7.70
CA LYS A 106 -38.92 11.29 -9.05
C LYS A 106 -38.75 12.80 -9.33
N ASP A 107 -38.78 13.62 -8.27
CA ASP A 107 -38.69 15.07 -8.38
C ASP A 107 -37.27 15.63 -8.16
N ILE A 108 -36.26 14.74 -7.99
CA ILE A 108 -34.89 15.14 -7.60
C ILE A 108 -33.90 14.99 -8.75
N ASN A 109 -34.36 14.99 -9.97
CA ASN A 109 -33.55 14.72 -11.19
C ASN A 109 -32.31 15.60 -11.38
N GLU A 110 -32.05 16.60 -10.54
CA GLU A 110 -30.90 17.49 -10.62
C GLU A 110 -30.25 17.80 -9.25
N SER A 111 -30.49 16.96 -8.24
CA SER A 111 -29.98 17.29 -6.91
C SER A 111 -28.46 17.07 -6.81
N LYS A 112 -27.80 17.98 -6.12
CA LYS A 112 -26.38 17.87 -5.72
C LYS A 112 -26.08 16.51 -5.03
N LEU A 113 -27.07 15.94 -4.35
CA LEU A 113 -26.99 14.65 -3.68
C LEU A 113 -26.81 13.50 -4.67
N GLN A 114 -27.62 13.43 -5.73
CA GLN A 114 -27.51 12.38 -6.75
C GLN A 114 -26.13 12.44 -7.45
N HIS A 115 -25.66 13.65 -7.74
CA HIS A 115 -24.37 13.85 -8.36
C HIS A 115 -23.19 13.44 -7.46
N LEU A 116 -23.28 13.69 -6.14
CA LEU A 116 -22.31 13.25 -5.14
C LEU A 116 -22.28 11.71 -5.03
N ILE A 117 -23.47 11.09 -4.96
CA ILE A 117 -23.60 9.64 -4.82
C ILE A 117 -23.01 8.94 -6.04
N LEU A 118 -23.39 9.33 -7.25
CA LEU A 118 -22.93 8.69 -8.49
C LEU A 118 -21.42 8.85 -8.76
N LYS A 119 -20.79 9.85 -8.17
CA LYS A 119 -19.33 10.06 -8.33
C LYS A 119 -18.47 9.30 -7.34
N GLN A 120 -19.02 8.92 -6.17
CA GLN A 120 -18.22 8.44 -5.05
C GLN A 120 -18.54 7.00 -4.64
N TYR A 121 -19.70 6.47 -5.04
CA TYR A 121 -20.20 5.19 -4.54
C TYR A 121 -20.67 4.27 -5.65
N ASP A 122 -20.61 2.97 -5.41
CA ASP A 122 -21.36 1.99 -6.20
C ASP A 122 -22.84 2.15 -5.90
N VAL A 123 -23.61 2.52 -6.90
CA VAL A 123 -25.05 2.78 -6.76
C VAL A 123 -25.84 1.72 -7.54
N TRP A 124 -26.72 1.03 -6.84
CA TRP A 124 -27.63 0.06 -7.46
C TRP A 124 -29.08 0.44 -7.24
N ASN A 125 -29.83 0.43 -8.33
CA ASN A 125 -31.25 0.78 -8.29
C ASN A 125 -32.07 -0.45 -7.88
N LEU A 126 -32.78 -0.34 -6.76
CA LEU A 126 -33.65 -1.39 -6.24
C LEU A 126 -34.86 -1.71 -7.18
N ASN A 127 -35.16 -0.83 -8.15
CA ASN A 127 -36.22 -1.05 -9.11
C ASN A 127 -35.77 -1.87 -10.33
N GLU A 128 -34.47 -1.85 -10.64
CA GLU A 128 -33.92 -2.51 -11.83
C GLU A 128 -33.53 -3.97 -11.57
N TYR A 129 -33.24 -4.33 -10.32
CA TYR A 129 -32.71 -5.64 -9.95
C TYR A 129 -33.57 -6.33 -8.91
N SER A 130 -33.60 -7.67 -8.95
CA SER A 130 -34.20 -8.47 -7.87
C SER A 130 -33.35 -8.40 -6.60
N ASP A 131 -33.94 -8.68 -5.42
CA ASP A 131 -33.25 -8.73 -4.15
C ASP A 131 -32.11 -9.74 -4.16
N GLU A 132 -32.34 -10.90 -4.79
CA GLU A 132 -31.35 -11.97 -4.93
C GLU A 132 -30.18 -11.52 -5.81
N THR A 133 -30.42 -10.76 -6.88
CA THR A 133 -29.39 -10.22 -7.75
C THR A 133 -28.53 -9.21 -7.00
N ILE A 134 -29.14 -8.26 -6.26
CA ILE A 134 -28.42 -7.26 -5.48
C ILE A 134 -27.60 -7.93 -4.37
N ALA A 135 -28.19 -8.88 -3.64
CA ALA A 135 -27.49 -9.61 -2.60
C ALA A 135 -26.31 -10.43 -3.17
N ALA A 136 -26.48 -11.04 -4.35
CA ALA A 136 -25.39 -11.74 -5.04
C ALA A 136 -24.27 -10.78 -5.48
N LEU A 137 -24.61 -9.59 -5.99
CA LEU A 137 -23.65 -8.54 -6.35
C LEU A 137 -22.86 -8.06 -5.12
N ILE A 138 -23.55 -7.79 -4.00
CA ILE A 138 -22.91 -7.44 -2.73
C ILE A 138 -21.95 -8.54 -2.29
N ASN A 139 -22.39 -9.79 -2.31
CA ASN A 139 -21.54 -10.93 -1.94
C ASN A 139 -20.34 -11.10 -2.87
N ASN A 140 -20.50 -10.82 -4.16
CA ASN A 140 -19.40 -10.84 -5.11
C ASN A 140 -18.42 -9.69 -4.87
N VAL A 141 -18.91 -8.49 -4.60
CA VAL A 141 -18.08 -7.34 -4.22
C VAL A 141 -17.29 -7.65 -2.94
N MET A 142 -17.94 -8.22 -1.92
CA MET A 142 -17.28 -8.65 -0.69
C MET A 142 -16.20 -9.71 -0.92
N LYS A 143 -16.46 -10.67 -1.81
CA LYS A 143 -15.47 -11.70 -2.18
C LYS A 143 -14.37 -11.14 -3.05
N SER A 144 -14.65 -10.16 -3.90
CA SER A 144 -13.66 -9.49 -4.75
C SER A 144 -12.77 -8.53 -3.97
N GLU A 145 -13.19 -8.07 -2.79
CA GLU A 145 -12.41 -7.18 -1.94
C GLU A 145 -11.20 -7.85 -1.29
N ASP A 146 -11.22 -9.18 -1.13
CA ASP A 146 -10.10 -9.93 -0.58
C ASP A 146 -9.15 -10.51 -1.64
N THR A 147 -9.45 -10.41 -2.93
CA THR A 147 -8.63 -11.01 -3.98
C THR A 147 -8.26 -10.02 -5.07
N PHE A 148 -7.07 -9.46 -4.96
CA PHE A 148 -6.39 -8.95 -6.14
C PHE A 148 -5.88 -10.15 -6.96
N ASP A 149 -6.14 -10.16 -8.25
CA ASP A 149 -5.53 -11.13 -9.18
C ASP A 149 -4.11 -10.67 -9.56
N ILE A 150 -3.32 -10.38 -8.53
CA ILE A 150 -1.93 -9.97 -8.67
C ILE A 150 -1.06 -11.12 -8.15
N ASN A 151 -0.27 -11.68 -9.04
CA ASN A 151 0.62 -12.78 -8.73
C ASN A 151 1.98 -12.25 -8.27
N VAL A 152 2.27 -12.38 -6.97
CA VAL A 152 3.55 -12.01 -6.37
C VAL A 152 4.22 -13.27 -5.85
N LEU A 153 5.44 -13.53 -6.33
CA LEU A 153 6.29 -14.62 -5.83
C LEU A 153 6.62 -14.40 -4.36
N ASN A 154 6.83 -15.46 -3.61
CA ASN A 154 7.34 -15.33 -2.25
C ASN A 154 8.81 -14.89 -2.21
N ILE A 155 9.32 -14.59 -1.01
CA ILE A 155 10.71 -14.13 -0.80
C ILE A 155 11.72 -15.12 -1.38
N GLU A 156 11.53 -16.41 -1.15
CA GLU A 156 12.47 -17.44 -1.58
C GLU A 156 12.51 -17.61 -3.09
N GLU A 157 11.34 -17.71 -3.72
CA GLU A 157 11.19 -17.80 -5.17
C GLU A 157 11.77 -16.57 -5.87
N THR A 158 11.54 -15.38 -5.31
CA THR A 158 12.09 -14.13 -5.84
C THR A 158 13.61 -14.12 -5.79
N LEU A 159 14.20 -14.52 -4.65
CA LEU A 159 15.66 -14.58 -4.52
C LEU A 159 16.27 -15.64 -5.41
N ASP A 160 15.62 -16.81 -5.57
CA ASP A 160 16.07 -17.86 -6.50
C ASP A 160 16.12 -17.33 -7.94
N TYR A 161 15.06 -16.67 -8.37
CA TYR A 161 15.00 -16.10 -9.72
C TYR A 161 16.10 -15.06 -9.97
N ILE A 162 16.32 -14.14 -9.01
CA ILE A 162 17.37 -13.11 -9.12
C ILE A 162 18.76 -13.75 -9.17
N LEU A 163 19.01 -14.79 -8.36
CA LEU A 163 20.30 -15.51 -8.34
C LEU A 163 20.56 -16.26 -9.63
N GLU A 164 19.54 -16.93 -10.19
CA GLU A 164 19.65 -17.71 -11.41
C GLU A 164 19.95 -16.83 -12.63
N HIS A 165 19.28 -15.67 -12.74
CA HIS A 165 19.36 -14.83 -13.94
C HIS A 165 20.25 -13.59 -13.80
N ASN A 166 20.77 -13.30 -12.60
CA ASN A 166 21.43 -12.04 -12.26
C ASN A 166 20.58 -10.80 -12.59
N SER A 167 19.28 -10.89 -12.32
CA SER A 167 18.31 -9.84 -12.64
C SER A 167 18.56 -8.56 -11.85
N SER A 168 18.29 -7.42 -12.46
CA SER A 168 18.09 -6.16 -11.75
C SER A 168 16.74 -6.14 -11.04
N VAL A 169 16.58 -5.31 -10.03
CA VAL A 169 15.37 -5.31 -9.18
C VAL A 169 14.90 -3.90 -8.87
N ALA A 170 13.61 -3.62 -9.11
CA ALA A 170 12.93 -2.44 -8.63
C ALA A 170 11.81 -2.85 -7.66
N ARG A 171 11.82 -2.35 -6.41
CA ARG A 171 10.89 -2.76 -5.36
C ARG A 171 9.91 -1.66 -5.02
N PHE A 172 8.62 -1.94 -5.18
CA PHE A 172 7.53 -1.04 -4.86
C PHE A 172 6.93 -1.37 -3.50
N GLY A 173 6.84 -0.38 -2.64
CA GLY A 173 6.14 -0.40 -1.36
C GLY A 173 5.06 0.67 -1.30
N ASP A 174 4.64 0.98 -0.08
CA ASP A 174 3.63 2.00 0.22
C ASP A 174 4.04 3.40 -0.24
N GLY A 175 5.28 3.79 0.01
CA GLY A 175 5.78 5.13 -0.34
C GLY A 175 5.79 5.41 -1.85
N GLU A 176 6.04 4.41 -2.69
CA GLU A 176 5.97 4.56 -4.14
C GLU A 176 4.52 4.78 -4.60
N MET A 177 3.54 4.13 -3.95
CA MET A 177 2.13 4.37 -4.25
C MET A 177 1.71 5.78 -3.85
N ASP A 178 2.20 6.31 -2.74
CA ASP A 178 1.98 7.70 -2.35
C ASP A 178 2.47 8.67 -3.43
N ILE A 179 3.70 8.50 -3.92
CA ILE A 179 4.25 9.34 -5.00
C ILE A 179 3.42 9.20 -6.28
N ILE A 180 3.05 7.98 -6.68
CA ILE A 180 2.21 7.72 -7.86
C ILE A 180 0.86 8.43 -7.74
N ALA A 181 0.29 8.50 -6.54
CA ALA A 181 -0.99 9.15 -6.26
C ALA A 181 -0.89 10.68 -6.09
N GLY A 182 0.32 11.27 -6.19
CA GLY A 182 0.52 12.72 -6.11
C GLY A 182 0.94 13.24 -4.72
N ASN A 183 1.24 12.35 -3.78
CA ASN A 183 1.63 12.70 -2.43
C ASN A 183 3.16 12.71 -2.26
N SER A 184 3.64 13.49 -1.30
CA SER A 184 5.04 13.47 -0.87
C SER A 184 5.23 12.49 0.27
N ILE A 185 6.42 11.89 0.36
CA ILE A 185 6.84 11.06 1.49
C ILE A 185 7.99 11.73 2.26
N PRO A 186 8.35 11.30 3.46
CA PRO A 186 9.37 11.96 4.29
C PRO A 186 10.74 12.14 3.62
N TYR A 187 11.10 11.27 2.67
CA TYR A 187 12.40 11.29 1.99
C TYR A 187 12.36 11.87 0.59
N GLN A 188 11.17 11.96 -0.03
CA GLN A 188 11.00 12.39 -1.41
C GLN A 188 9.76 13.26 -1.54
N GLN A 189 9.97 14.52 -1.93
CA GLN A 189 8.87 15.37 -2.36
C GLN A 189 8.27 14.82 -3.66
N TYR A 190 6.96 15.01 -3.81
CA TYR A 190 6.29 14.68 -5.05
C TYR A 190 6.98 15.38 -6.24
N ASP A 191 7.22 14.60 -7.27
CA ASP A 191 7.68 15.06 -8.56
C ASP A 191 6.89 14.35 -9.65
N TYR A 192 6.33 15.10 -10.57
CA TYR A 192 5.48 14.55 -11.63
C TYR A 192 6.21 13.54 -12.52
N ASN A 193 7.47 13.84 -12.89
CA ASN A 193 8.25 12.95 -13.75
C ASN A 193 8.60 11.66 -13.03
N LEU A 194 8.98 11.74 -11.75
CA LEU A 194 9.20 10.56 -10.92
C LEU A 194 7.93 9.70 -10.85
N ALA A 195 6.78 10.30 -10.56
CA ALA A 195 5.50 9.58 -10.49
C ALA A 195 5.18 8.86 -11.81
N GLN A 196 5.39 9.51 -12.97
CA GLN A 196 5.17 8.90 -14.28
C GLN A 196 6.14 7.74 -14.54
N GLN A 197 7.42 7.90 -14.20
CA GLN A 197 8.41 6.83 -14.36
C GLN A 197 8.09 5.63 -13.46
N LEU A 198 7.68 5.87 -12.21
CA LEU A 198 7.26 4.80 -11.30
C LEU A 198 6.04 4.04 -11.86
N ARG A 199 5.03 4.74 -12.38
CA ARG A 199 3.88 4.11 -13.05
C ARG A 199 4.32 3.22 -14.21
N GLN A 200 5.19 3.73 -15.08
CA GLN A 200 5.70 2.97 -16.22
C GLN A 200 6.46 1.71 -15.79
N ILE A 201 7.33 1.82 -14.78
CA ILE A 201 8.11 0.67 -14.29
C ILE A 201 7.20 -0.38 -13.64
N MET A 202 6.19 0.05 -12.88
CA MET A 202 5.24 -0.85 -12.23
C MET A 202 4.43 -1.70 -13.23
N MET A 203 4.18 -1.17 -14.44
CA MET A 203 3.47 -1.87 -15.52
C MET A 203 4.35 -2.82 -16.34
N LEU A 204 5.67 -2.84 -16.11
CA LEU A 204 6.57 -3.72 -16.87
C LEU A 204 6.35 -5.18 -16.52
N GLN A 205 6.49 -6.05 -17.54
CA GLN A 205 6.58 -7.50 -17.34
C GLN A 205 7.93 -7.85 -16.72
N SER A 206 7.90 -8.53 -15.56
CA SER A 206 9.11 -9.10 -14.98
C SER A 206 9.74 -10.11 -15.93
N ASN A 207 11.05 -10.08 -16.03
CA ASN A 207 11.82 -10.97 -16.92
C ASN A 207 13.24 -11.19 -16.38
N GLU A 208 14.05 -11.98 -17.08
CA GLU A 208 15.41 -12.32 -16.67
C GLU A 208 16.33 -11.10 -16.41
N LYS A 209 16.10 -9.98 -17.10
CA LYS A 209 16.93 -8.77 -16.92
C LYS A 209 16.43 -7.88 -15.80
N MET A 210 15.12 -7.83 -15.60
CA MET A 210 14.47 -6.89 -14.66
C MET A 210 13.30 -7.56 -13.96
N VAL A 211 13.35 -7.61 -12.64
CA VAL A 211 12.25 -8.04 -11.79
C VAL A 211 11.62 -6.83 -11.11
N VAL A 212 10.36 -6.60 -11.39
CA VAL A 212 9.54 -5.64 -10.65
C VAL A 212 8.96 -6.35 -9.45
N CYS A 213 9.19 -5.81 -8.26
CA CYS A 213 8.70 -6.41 -7.02
C CYS A 213 7.59 -5.56 -6.41
N LEU A 214 6.58 -6.23 -5.87
CA LEU A 214 5.51 -5.66 -5.07
C LEU A 214 5.53 -6.25 -3.67
N SER A 215 4.91 -5.57 -2.72
CA SER A 215 4.64 -6.16 -1.41
C SER A 215 3.74 -7.38 -1.57
N ASP A 216 4.14 -8.53 -1.04
CA ASP A 216 3.41 -9.80 -1.22
C ASP A 216 2.25 -9.93 -0.20
N VAL A 217 1.41 -8.91 -0.16
CA VAL A 217 0.31 -8.71 0.80
C VAL A 217 -1.08 -8.93 0.22
N PHE A 218 -1.16 -9.27 -1.07
CA PHE A 218 -2.41 -9.51 -1.78
C PHE A 218 -3.06 -10.84 -1.38
N LYS A 219 -2.26 -11.79 -0.89
CA LYS A 219 -2.68 -13.11 -0.39
C LYS A 219 -1.99 -13.36 0.95
N ASP A 220 -2.60 -14.18 1.81
CA ASP A 220 -2.01 -14.70 3.06
C ASP A 220 -1.44 -13.61 4.01
N ARG A 221 -2.17 -12.50 4.19
CA ARG A 221 -1.75 -11.42 5.12
C ARG A 221 -1.63 -11.86 6.58
N GLU A 222 -2.26 -12.98 6.94
CA GLU A 222 -2.19 -13.53 8.30
C GLU A 222 -0.79 -13.96 8.73
N ARG A 223 0.16 -14.13 7.82
CA ARG A 223 1.58 -14.38 8.13
C ARG A 223 2.32 -13.17 8.70
N TYR A 224 1.76 -11.98 8.55
CA TYR A 224 2.29 -10.74 9.11
C TYR A 224 1.67 -10.45 10.47
N ASN A 225 2.42 -9.76 11.35
CA ASN A 225 1.89 -9.31 12.63
C ASN A 225 0.67 -8.40 12.43
N SER A 226 -0.13 -8.23 13.48
CA SER A 226 -1.40 -7.48 13.38
C SER A 226 -1.21 -6.06 12.86
N TYR A 227 -0.16 -5.36 13.32
CA TYR A 227 0.14 -4.00 12.87
C TYR A 227 0.39 -3.93 11.35
N ALA A 228 1.26 -4.80 10.83
CA ALA A 228 1.56 -4.85 9.40
C ALA A 228 0.35 -5.32 8.57
N SER A 229 -0.39 -6.31 9.06
CA SER A 229 -1.60 -6.81 8.39
C SER A 229 -2.68 -5.72 8.27
N ASP A 230 -2.95 -4.98 9.36
CA ASP A 230 -3.92 -3.89 9.37
C ASP A 230 -3.46 -2.71 8.50
N PHE A 231 -2.16 -2.36 8.57
CA PHE A 231 -1.58 -1.33 7.71
C PHE A 231 -1.78 -1.66 6.22
N TRP A 232 -1.41 -2.88 5.81
CA TRP A 232 -1.53 -3.28 4.41
C TRP A 232 -2.98 -3.43 3.96
N LYS A 233 -3.89 -3.87 4.83
CA LYS A 233 -5.32 -3.86 4.51
C LYS A 233 -5.77 -2.45 4.15
N ASN A 234 -5.53 -1.48 5.02
CA ASN A 234 -5.92 -0.09 4.81
C ASN A 234 -5.25 0.51 3.56
N HIS A 235 -3.97 0.22 3.35
CA HIS A 235 -3.24 0.69 2.18
C HIS A 235 -3.83 0.15 0.87
N LEU A 236 -4.13 -1.15 0.81
CA LEU A 236 -4.75 -1.77 -0.36
C LEU A 236 -6.15 -1.21 -0.63
N ASP A 237 -6.92 -0.90 0.41
CA ASP A 237 -8.24 -0.30 0.26
C ASP A 237 -8.13 1.12 -0.33
N VAL A 238 -7.18 1.93 0.14
CA VAL A 238 -6.95 3.30 -0.36
C VAL A 238 -6.45 3.32 -1.82
N TYR A 239 -5.52 2.42 -2.15
CA TYR A 239 -4.83 2.42 -3.45
C TYR A 239 -5.32 1.33 -4.41
N ARG A 240 -6.48 0.74 -4.16
CA ARG A 240 -7.07 -0.37 -4.94
C ARG A 240 -7.08 -0.10 -6.44
N ASP A 241 -7.59 1.07 -6.83
CA ASP A 241 -7.73 1.43 -8.23
C ASP A 241 -6.36 1.54 -8.93
N PHE A 242 -5.35 2.09 -8.24
CA PHE A 242 -3.99 2.16 -8.76
C PHE A 242 -3.38 0.77 -8.95
N TYR A 243 -3.52 -0.12 -7.97
CA TYR A 243 -3.04 -1.49 -8.11
C TYR A 243 -3.73 -2.23 -9.24
N THR A 244 -5.04 -2.07 -9.38
CA THR A 244 -5.84 -2.69 -10.46
C THR A 244 -5.43 -2.16 -11.83
N GLU A 245 -5.16 -0.86 -11.94
CA GLU A 245 -4.74 -0.21 -13.20
C GLU A 245 -3.29 -0.57 -13.58
N LEU A 246 -2.36 -0.56 -12.61
CA LEU A 246 -0.93 -0.58 -12.89
C LEU A 246 -0.30 -1.97 -12.80
N CYS A 247 -0.89 -2.88 -12.02
CA CYS A 247 -0.32 -4.22 -11.87
C CYS A 247 -0.80 -5.15 -12.98
N THR A 248 -0.21 -5.00 -14.17
CA THR A 248 -0.58 -5.71 -15.39
C THR A 248 0.36 -6.84 -15.79
N ALA A 249 1.44 -7.06 -15.03
CA ALA A 249 2.39 -8.13 -15.31
C ALA A 249 1.85 -9.50 -14.89
N ASP A 250 2.26 -10.55 -15.59
CA ASP A 250 1.89 -11.94 -15.30
C ASP A 250 2.34 -12.37 -13.90
N TRP A 251 3.45 -11.80 -13.42
CA TRP A 251 3.98 -12.01 -12.09
C TRP A 251 4.91 -10.86 -11.64
N TYR A 252 5.06 -10.73 -10.34
CA TYR A 252 5.97 -9.80 -9.66
C TYR A 252 6.82 -10.54 -8.65
N GLY A 253 8.01 -10.03 -8.34
CA GLY A 253 8.79 -10.50 -7.20
C GLY A 253 8.27 -9.92 -5.88
N SER A 254 8.74 -10.43 -4.75
CA SER A 254 8.43 -9.89 -3.43
C SER A 254 9.34 -8.71 -3.08
N THR A 255 8.76 -7.56 -2.75
CA THR A 255 9.48 -6.42 -2.15
C THR A 255 10.14 -6.80 -0.81
N PHE A 256 9.60 -7.80 -0.11
CA PHE A 256 10.08 -8.21 1.21
C PHE A 256 11.35 -9.08 1.19
N ILE A 257 11.98 -9.29 0.02
CA ILE A 257 13.36 -9.84 -0.03
C ILE A 257 14.33 -9.07 0.88
N SER A 258 14.11 -7.79 1.10
CA SER A 258 14.92 -6.95 2.00
C SER A 258 14.26 -6.69 3.37
N ARG A 259 13.07 -7.23 3.62
CA ARG A 259 12.35 -7.12 4.91
C ARG A 259 11.90 -8.48 5.44
N PRO A 260 12.78 -9.48 5.54
CA PRO A 260 12.38 -10.85 5.81
C PRO A 260 12.30 -11.18 7.31
N TYR A 261 12.10 -10.21 8.19
CA TYR A 261 12.16 -10.45 9.64
C TYR A 261 11.08 -9.73 10.45
N MET A 262 11.07 -8.39 10.47
CA MET A 262 10.36 -7.63 11.51
C MET A 262 8.84 -7.84 11.46
N ASP A 263 8.26 -7.77 10.28
CA ASP A 263 6.80 -7.80 10.09
C ASP A 263 6.22 -9.23 10.08
N LEU A 264 7.05 -10.28 9.95
CA LEU A 264 6.63 -11.68 9.97
C LEU A 264 6.29 -12.16 11.39
N ILE A 265 5.21 -12.94 11.55
CA ILE A 265 4.90 -13.66 12.79
C ILE A 265 5.90 -14.82 12.97
N ASP A 266 6.01 -15.69 11.96
CA ASP A 266 7.00 -16.78 11.94
C ASP A 266 8.33 -16.30 11.40
N LYS A 267 9.31 -16.16 12.28
CA LYS A 267 10.67 -15.69 11.98
C LYS A 267 11.66 -16.85 11.73
N THR A 268 11.20 -18.09 11.73
CA THR A 268 12.08 -19.27 11.60
C THR A 268 12.85 -19.31 10.29
N SER A 269 12.25 -18.80 9.20
CA SER A 269 12.88 -18.72 7.89
C SER A 269 13.77 -17.50 7.67
N SER A 270 13.74 -16.49 8.56
CA SER A 270 14.46 -15.22 8.35
C SER A 270 15.97 -15.41 8.16
N LYS A 271 16.59 -16.30 8.94
CA LYS A 271 18.02 -16.63 8.79
C LYS A 271 18.34 -17.20 7.40
N ARG A 272 17.46 -18.06 6.88
CA ARG A 272 17.62 -18.65 5.55
C ARG A 272 17.48 -17.58 4.47
N TYR A 273 16.52 -16.69 4.61
CA TYR A 273 16.33 -15.58 3.66
C TYR A 273 17.52 -14.64 3.63
N PHE A 274 18.06 -14.22 4.78
CA PHE A 274 19.27 -13.40 4.83
C PHE A 274 20.49 -14.12 4.26
N ASN A 275 20.66 -15.40 4.54
CA ASN A 275 21.75 -16.18 3.97
C ASN A 275 21.64 -16.24 2.43
N LYS A 276 20.43 -16.48 1.91
CA LYS A 276 20.17 -16.51 0.47
C LYS A 276 20.38 -15.12 -0.17
N LEU A 277 19.90 -14.07 0.48
CA LEU A 277 20.11 -12.70 0.02
C LEU A 277 21.62 -12.35 -0.07
N LYS A 278 22.42 -12.77 0.90
CA LYS A 278 23.87 -12.53 0.90
C LYS A 278 24.59 -13.23 -0.27
N LEU A 279 24.02 -14.29 -0.87
CA LEU A 279 24.56 -14.93 -2.08
C LEU A 279 24.55 -13.99 -3.28
N LEU A 280 23.67 -12.96 -3.31
CA LEU A 280 23.63 -12.00 -4.41
C LEU A 280 24.95 -11.27 -4.61
N TRP A 281 25.68 -11.00 -3.54
CA TRP A 281 26.97 -10.28 -3.57
C TRP A 281 28.15 -11.12 -3.09
N GLU A 282 27.95 -12.43 -2.84
CA GLU A 282 29.03 -13.30 -2.44
C GLU A 282 30.15 -13.34 -3.49
N ASN A 283 31.38 -13.05 -3.05
CA ASN A 283 32.58 -13.00 -3.91
C ASN A 283 32.47 -12.04 -5.12
N LYS A 284 31.56 -11.06 -5.06
CA LYS A 284 31.44 -10.01 -6.10
C LYS A 284 32.03 -8.69 -5.61
N ASN A 285 32.53 -7.89 -6.57
CA ASN A 285 32.76 -6.49 -6.34
C ASN A 285 31.40 -5.78 -6.29
N ILE A 286 31.13 -4.97 -5.27
CA ILE A 286 29.86 -4.23 -5.15
C ILE A 286 30.08 -2.72 -5.15
N LEU A 287 29.11 -2.00 -5.69
CA LEU A 287 28.97 -0.56 -5.62
C LEU A 287 27.68 -0.23 -4.86
N ILE A 288 27.80 0.29 -3.65
CA ILE A 288 26.68 0.73 -2.84
C ILE A 288 26.39 2.21 -3.16
N VAL A 289 25.14 2.52 -3.50
CA VAL A 289 24.66 3.88 -3.76
C VAL A 289 23.58 4.21 -2.73
N GLU A 290 23.94 5.04 -1.78
CA GLU A 290 23.11 5.25 -0.57
C GLU A 290 23.05 6.72 -0.13
N GLY A 291 21.98 7.06 0.61
CA GLY A 291 21.86 8.37 1.23
C GLY A 291 22.89 8.56 2.36
N VAL A 292 23.35 9.79 2.60
CA VAL A 292 24.42 10.13 3.54
C VAL A 292 24.21 9.56 4.95
N ASN A 293 22.96 9.34 5.37
CA ASN A 293 22.64 8.80 6.69
C ASN A 293 22.47 7.28 6.71
N SER A 294 22.43 6.62 5.55
CA SER A 294 22.14 5.16 5.46
C SER A 294 23.22 4.31 6.12
N ARG A 295 24.49 4.55 5.79
CA ARG A 295 25.67 3.83 6.35
C ARG A 295 25.47 2.31 6.43
N SER A 296 24.93 1.74 5.36
CA SER A 296 24.49 0.33 5.33
C SER A 296 25.67 -0.62 5.52
N GLY A 297 25.51 -1.60 6.38
CA GLY A 297 26.55 -2.58 6.73
C GLY A 297 27.59 -2.09 7.76
N VAL A 298 27.55 -0.80 8.16
CA VAL A 298 28.45 -0.31 9.21
C VAL A 298 28.08 -0.95 10.55
N GLY A 299 29.06 -1.59 11.19
CA GLY A 299 28.88 -2.26 12.48
C GLY A 299 28.27 -3.65 12.42
N ASN A 300 28.02 -4.20 11.22
CA ASN A 300 27.54 -5.58 11.05
C ASN A 300 28.24 -6.30 9.88
N ASP A 301 27.91 -7.57 9.69
CA ASP A 301 28.53 -8.47 8.70
C ASP A 301 27.70 -8.64 7.41
N LEU A 302 26.80 -7.69 7.10
CA LEU A 302 25.88 -7.81 5.97
C LEU A 302 26.62 -7.99 4.63
N PHE A 303 27.68 -7.22 4.41
CA PHE A 303 28.45 -7.22 3.17
C PHE A 303 29.85 -7.85 3.30
N ASP A 304 30.16 -8.54 4.38
CA ASP A 304 31.50 -9.11 4.63
C ASP A 304 31.89 -10.24 3.66
N ASN A 305 30.92 -10.87 2.99
CA ASN A 305 31.16 -11.88 1.97
C ASN A 305 31.36 -11.30 0.54
N ALA A 306 31.24 -9.99 0.36
CA ALA A 306 31.61 -9.32 -0.89
C ALA A 306 33.14 -9.30 -1.08
N MET A 307 33.63 -9.38 -2.32
CA MET A 307 35.06 -9.29 -2.62
C MET A 307 35.61 -7.90 -2.34
N SER A 308 34.86 -6.87 -2.73
CA SER A 308 35.19 -5.48 -2.42
C SER A 308 33.92 -4.63 -2.37
N VAL A 309 33.95 -3.56 -1.57
CA VAL A 309 32.88 -2.58 -1.44
C VAL A 309 33.42 -1.21 -1.85
N LYS A 310 32.68 -0.53 -2.71
CA LYS A 310 32.83 0.91 -2.99
C LYS A 310 31.49 1.58 -2.77
N ARG A 311 31.51 2.89 -2.42
CA ARG A 311 30.30 3.64 -2.09
C ARG A 311 30.25 4.97 -2.81
N ILE A 312 29.06 5.31 -3.32
CA ILE A 312 28.69 6.66 -3.74
C ILE A 312 27.65 7.15 -2.73
N ILE A 313 27.97 8.28 -2.09
CA ILE A 313 27.11 8.89 -1.08
C ILE A 313 26.25 9.96 -1.76
N CYS A 314 24.95 9.89 -1.57
CA CYS A 314 23.94 10.72 -2.20
C CYS A 314 23.15 11.52 -1.17
N PRO A 315 22.34 12.53 -1.59
CA PRO A 315 21.44 13.23 -0.68
C PRO A 315 20.52 12.25 0.06
N ALA A 316 20.33 12.47 1.37
CA ALA A 316 19.41 11.66 2.19
C ALA A 316 17.93 11.89 1.81
N LYS A 317 17.63 13.03 1.18
CA LYS A 317 16.27 13.43 0.76
C LYS A 317 16.29 13.95 -0.67
N ASN A 318 15.17 13.74 -1.37
CA ASN A 318 14.97 14.25 -2.73
C ASN A 318 16.07 13.84 -3.73
N ALA A 319 16.59 12.61 -3.59
CA ALA A 319 17.65 12.08 -4.46
C ALA A 319 17.26 12.14 -5.95
N TYR A 320 15.97 12.08 -6.27
CA TYR A 320 15.48 12.19 -7.64
C TYR A 320 15.89 13.51 -8.33
N SER A 321 16.00 14.60 -7.59
CA SER A 321 16.45 15.90 -8.15
C SER A 321 17.86 15.88 -8.71
N LYS A 322 18.64 14.84 -8.40
CA LYS A 322 20.03 14.63 -8.85
C LYS A 322 20.18 13.34 -9.66
N ILE A 323 19.09 12.75 -10.14
CA ILE A 323 19.08 11.40 -10.71
C ILE A 323 20.08 11.25 -11.87
N ASP A 324 20.18 12.23 -12.75
CA ASP A 324 21.08 12.18 -13.91
C ASP A 324 22.56 12.18 -13.45
N VAL A 325 22.91 13.05 -12.51
CA VAL A 325 24.27 13.11 -11.93
C VAL A 325 24.59 11.80 -11.21
N ILE A 326 23.67 11.28 -10.41
CA ILE A 326 23.85 10.01 -9.70
C ILE A 326 24.09 8.89 -10.70
N LYS A 327 23.29 8.81 -11.77
CA LYS A 327 23.42 7.80 -12.82
C LYS A 327 24.76 7.89 -13.55
N GLU A 328 25.21 9.09 -13.93
CA GLU A 328 26.51 9.32 -14.58
C GLU A 328 27.65 8.82 -13.69
N HIS A 329 27.65 9.17 -12.40
CA HIS A 329 28.67 8.73 -11.44
C HIS A 329 28.61 7.22 -11.20
N ILE A 330 27.41 6.60 -11.12
CA ILE A 330 27.29 5.14 -11.06
C ILE A 330 27.98 4.50 -12.28
N ILE A 331 27.66 4.94 -13.49
CA ILE A 331 28.22 4.39 -14.73
C ILE A 331 29.76 4.58 -14.75
N GLN A 332 30.27 5.70 -14.28
CA GLN A 332 31.70 5.97 -14.19
C GLN A 332 32.47 4.97 -13.31
N TYR A 333 31.83 4.47 -12.23
CA TYR A 333 32.49 3.63 -11.21
C TYR A 333 31.95 2.18 -11.17
N ALA A 334 30.95 1.85 -11.99
CA ALA A 334 30.33 0.53 -11.98
C ALA A 334 31.28 -0.58 -12.38
N ASP A 335 32.07 -0.36 -13.45
CA ASP A 335 32.90 -1.42 -14.04
C ASP A 335 32.08 -2.74 -14.18
N ASP A 336 32.55 -3.84 -13.56
CA ASP A 336 31.89 -5.15 -13.45
C ASP A 336 31.15 -5.35 -12.13
N ARG A 337 30.86 -4.26 -11.39
CA ARG A 337 30.29 -4.32 -10.04
C ARG A 337 28.79 -4.58 -10.05
N LEU A 338 28.35 -5.37 -9.09
CA LEU A 338 26.93 -5.38 -8.72
C LEU A 338 26.58 -4.06 -8.05
N ILE A 339 25.57 -3.37 -8.54
CA ILE A 339 25.11 -2.08 -8.01
C ILE A 339 23.96 -2.32 -7.03
N LEU A 340 24.16 -1.89 -5.77
CA LEU A 340 23.14 -1.97 -4.72
C LEU A 340 22.65 -0.56 -4.37
N ILE A 341 21.36 -0.30 -4.52
CA ILE A 341 20.79 1.05 -4.43
C ILE A 341 19.86 1.19 -3.22
N MET A 342 20.05 2.25 -2.44
CA MET A 342 19.27 2.57 -1.24
C MET A 342 18.90 4.05 -1.24
N LEU A 343 18.06 4.48 -2.20
CA LEU A 343 17.68 5.88 -2.45
C LEU A 343 16.15 6.07 -2.57
N GLY A 344 15.38 5.28 -1.80
CA GLY A 344 13.92 5.36 -1.81
C GLY A 344 13.33 5.23 -3.22
N PRO A 345 12.33 6.05 -3.60
CA PRO A 345 11.68 5.95 -4.92
C PRO A 345 12.64 6.12 -6.10
N THR A 346 13.73 6.90 -5.94
CA THR A 346 14.74 7.10 -6.99
C THR A 346 15.46 5.79 -7.37
N ALA A 347 15.60 4.86 -6.42
CA ALA A 347 16.27 3.58 -6.67
C ALA A 347 15.59 2.74 -7.76
N LYS A 348 14.25 2.82 -7.88
CA LYS A 348 13.48 2.07 -8.88
C LYS A 348 13.81 2.54 -10.29
N VAL A 349 13.86 3.85 -10.47
CA VAL A 349 14.19 4.48 -11.76
C VAL A 349 15.64 4.16 -12.14
N LEU A 350 16.58 4.33 -11.20
CA LEU A 350 17.99 4.00 -11.44
C LEU A 350 18.18 2.52 -11.77
N ALA A 351 17.57 1.60 -11.01
CA ALA A 351 17.68 0.17 -11.27
C ALA A 351 17.18 -0.20 -12.68
N TYR A 352 16.06 0.38 -13.11
CA TYR A 352 15.50 0.20 -14.43
C TYR A 352 16.43 0.74 -15.53
N GLU A 353 16.83 2.01 -15.43
CA GLU A 353 17.68 2.64 -16.46
C GLU A 353 19.06 1.97 -16.57
N LEU A 354 19.66 1.58 -15.43
CA LEU A 354 20.92 0.85 -15.41
C LEU A 354 20.78 -0.56 -16.00
N SER A 355 19.64 -1.23 -15.79
CA SER A 355 19.37 -2.53 -16.40
C SER A 355 19.31 -2.44 -17.93
N LEU A 356 18.72 -1.37 -18.47
CA LEU A 356 18.70 -1.10 -19.91
C LEU A 356 20.10 -0.80 -20.47
N ALA A 357 20.98 -0.22 -19.64
CA ALA A 357 22.37 0.03 -19.98
C ALA A 357 23.28 -1.22 -19.83
N GLY A 358 22.72 -2.34 -19.39
CA GLY A 358 23.44 -3.63 -19.27
C GLY A 358 24.10 -3.88 -17.91
N TYR A 359 23.82 -3.07 -16.90
CA TYR A 359 24.31 -3.26 -15.54
C TYR A 359 23.31 -4.06 -14.71
N GLN A 360 23.80 -4.89 -13.77
CA GLN A 360 22.96 -5.46 -12.72
C GLN A 360 22.82 -4.45 -11.58
N ALA A 361 21.63 -3.95 -11.35
CA ALA A 361 21.31 -2.97 -10.30
C ALA A 361 20.13 -3.44 -9.45
N ILE A 362 20.31 -3.54 -8.15
CA ILE A 362 19.32 -4.06 -7.20
C ILE A 362 18.97 -2.97 -6.19
N ASP A 363 17.72 -2.54 -6.21
CA ASP A 363 17.14 -1.79 -5.11
C ASP A 363 16.98 -2.71 -3.89
N ILE A 364 17.70 -2.45 -2.80
CA ILE A 364 17.61 -3.24 -1.56
C ILE A 364 17.11 -2.41 -0.37
N GLY A 365 16.78 -1.13 -0.58
CA GLY A 365 16.12 -0.25 0.38
C GLY A 365 16.68 -0.32 1.80
N HIS A 366 15.83 -0.59 2.79
CA HIS A 366 16.18 -0.59 4.21
C HIS A 366 16.70 -1.94 4.74
N ILE A 367 17.39 -2.73 3.92
CA ILE A 367 17.90 -4.06 4.32
C ILE A 367 18.74 -4.01 5.60
N ASP A 368 19.52 -2.95 5.78
CA ASP A 368 20.42 -2.84 6.91
C ASP A 368 19.67 -2.74 8.24
N SER A 369 18.61 -1.94 8.34
CA SER A 369 17.77 -1.89 9.54
C SER A 369 17.14 -3.25 9.86
N GLU A 370 16.63 -3.95 8.86
CA GLU A 370 16.09 -5.31 9.02
C GLU A 370 17.14 -6.31 9.50
N TYR A 371 18.35 -6.22 8.95
CA TYR A 371 19.45 -7.10 9.35
C TYR A 371 19.90 -6.84 10.78
N GLU A 372 20.01 -5.57 11.19
CA GLU A 372 20.32 -5.20 12.58
C GLU A 372 19.26 -5.74 13.55
N TRP A 373 17.98 -5.54 13.26
CA TRP A 373 16.90 -6.06 14.08
C TRP A 373 16.93 -7.58 14.18
N PHE A 374 17.22 -8.25 13.06
CA PHE A 374 17.41 -9.70 13.07
C PHE A 374 18.59 -10.13 13.94
N LYS A 375 19.75 -9.48 13.84
CA LYS A 375 20.94 -9.77 14.65
C LYS A 375 20.70 -9.54 16.15
N MET A 376 19.91 -8.52 16.49
CA MET A 376 19.50 -8.22 17.87
C MET A 376 18.44 -9.19 18.41
N GLY A 377 17.77 -9.95 17.56
CA GLY A 377 16.57 -10.70 17.96
C GLY A 377 15.43 -9.78 18.38
N ALA A 378 15.33 -8.60 17.77
CA ALA A 378 14.37 -7.57 18.14
C ALA A 378 12.93 -8.05 17.87
N THR A 379 12.02 -7.73 18.80
CA THR A 379 10.58 -8.02 18.66
C THR A 379 9.76 -6.81 18.21
N SER A 380 10.40 -5.64 18.18
CA SER A 380 9.83 -4.38 17.68
C SER A 380 10.91 -3.55 16.99
N LYS A 381 10.50 -2.59 16.17
CA LYS A 381 11.43 -1.69 15.47
C LYS A 381 12.16 -0.80 16.49
N VAL A 382 13.47 -0.95 16.57
CA VAL A 382 14.36 -0.23 17.50
C VAL A 382 15.18 0.78 16.71
N LYS A 383 15.28 2.01 17.20
CA LYS A 383 16.11 3.06 16.59
C LYS A 383 17.59 2.67 16.67
N LEU A 384 18.28 2.78 15.54
CA LEU A 384 19.72 2.58 15.43
C LEU A 384 20.44 3.93 15.66
N ASN A 385 21.44 3.95 16.52
CA ASN A 385 22.03 5.21 16.98
C ASN A 385 23.00 5.86 15.99
N HIS A 386 23.59 5.08 15.05
CA HIS A 386 24.73 5.53 14.23
C HIS A 386 24.45 5.53 12.74
N LYS A 387 23.19 5.31 12.36
CA LYS A 387 22.75 5.23 10.98
C LYS A 387 21.24 5.49 10.87
N HIS A 388 20.77 5.73 9.66
CA HIS A 388 19.35 5.80 9.38
C HIS A 388 18.65 4.50 9.80
N THR A 389 17.48 4.65 10.39
CA THR A 389 16.63 3.53 10.77
C THR A 389 15.31 3.61 9.99
N ALA A 390 14.93 2.51 9.34
CA ALA A 390 13.64 2.42 8.67
C ALA A 390 12.49 2.87 9.58
N GLU A 391 11.58 3.69 9.04
CA GLU A 391 10.40 4.24 9.72
C GLU A 391 10.68 5.24 10.87
N HIS A 392 11.93 5.51 11.19
CA HIS A 392 12.34 6.65 12.01
C HIS A 392 12.76 7.80 11.10
N ASN A 393 11.81 8.42 10.44
CA ASN A 393 11.97 9.23 9.23
C ASN A 393 12.68 10.58 9.42
N PHE A 394 12.94 11.01 10.64
CA PHE A 394 13.49 12.34 10.88
C PHE A 394 15.00 12.35 11.12
N ASP A 395 15.64 11.19 11.26
CA ASP A 395 17.09 11.06 11.48
C ASP A 395 17.63 11.98 12.58
N GLU A 396 16.78 12.31 13.55
CA GLU A 396 17.14 13.18 14.66
C GLU A 396 18.13 12.49 15.57
N ASN A 397 19.16 13.23 16.00
CA ASN A 397 20.17 12.74 16.94
C ASN A 397 20.95 11.49 16.46
N ILE A 398 21.24 11.41 15.18
CA ILE A 398 22.20 10.42 14.68
C ILE A 398 23.62 10.89 15.04
N PHE A 399 24.33 10.10 15.85
CA PHE A 399 25.72 10.33 16.16
C PHE A 399 26.59 9.41 15.30
N PHE A 400 27.21 9.96 14.27
CA PHE A 400 28.13 9.18 13.43
C PHE A 400 29.38 8.81 14.23
N CYS A 401 29.66 7.52 14.37
CA CYS A 401 30.98 7.05 14.76
C CYS A 401 31.93 7.15 13.57
N ASP A 402 33.13 7.56 13.80
CA ASP A 402 34.18 7.45 12.80
C ASP A 402 34.46 5.96 12.52
N ASP A 403 34.43 5.58 11.26
CA ASP A 403 34.65 4.20 10.80
C ASP A 403 35.59 4.22 9.60
N ASP A 404 36.83 3.85 9.88
CA ASP A 404 37.93 3.87 8.89
C ASP A 404 37.64 2.97 7.69
N LYS A 405 36.94 1.84 7.87
CA LYS A 405 36.57 0.92 6.78
C LYS A 405 35.56 1.62 5.86
N TYR A 406 34.49 2.14 6.45
CA TYR A 406 33.45 2.86 5.73
C TYR A 406 34.02 4.05 4.96
N ASN A 407 34.84 4.87 5.61
CA ASN A 407 35.45 6.07 5.00
C ASN A 407 36.35 5.72 3.79
N LYS A 408 37.08 4.60 3.84
CA LYS A 408 37.88 4.09 2.71
C LYS A 408 37.08 3.53 1.56
N GLU A 409 35.88 3.07 1.82
CA GLU A 409 34.95 2.56 0.79
C GLU A 409 34.32 3.69 -0.02
N ILE A 410 34.21 4.91 0.53
CA ILE A 410 33.63 6.07 -0.16
C ILE A 410 34.55 6.53 -1.28
N ILE A 411 34.07 6.50 -2.48
CA ILE A 411 34.80 6.93 -3.69
C ILE A 411 34.24 8.22 -4.27
N ASP A 412 33.00 8.58 -3.90
CA ASP A 412 32.36 9.77 -4.39
C ASP A 412 31.23 10.26 -3.47
N ILE A 413 30.95 11.57 -3.49
CA ILE A 413 29.90 12.22 -2.70
C ILE A 413 29.17 13.22 -3.60
N ILE A 414 27.88 12.99 -3.80
CA ILE A 414 26.98 13.85 -4.56
C ILE A 414 26.12 14.67 -3.58
N GLY A 415 26.37 15.95 -3.55
CA GLY A 415 25.67 16.91 -2.66
C GLY A 415 24.40 17.52 -3.24
#